data_324ed1e7b84f312a478afcca99f4de68
#
_entry.id   324ed1e7b84f312a478afcca99f4de68
#
_cell.length_a   1.000
_cell.length_b   1.000
_cell.length_c   1.000
_cell.angle_alpha   90.00
_cell.angle_beta   90.00
_cell.angle_gamma   90.00
#
_symmetry.space_group_name_H-M   'P 1'
#
loop_
_entity.id
_entity.type
_entity.pdbx_description
1 polymer ?
#
loop_
_entity_poly.entity_id
_entity_poly.type
_entity_poly.pdbx_seq_one_letter_code
_entity_poly.pdbx_strand_id
1 'polypeptide(L)'
;MIPDFYSIAQVADILSLSKETLRRWDDNGTLVPQRNQENNYRVYHRSQLEKFEQAQFLFNSEWDKELTIKPQKPYKLVELFAGAGGLAIGMERAGFESLMLNEIDKHACDTLRKNRPNWNVIEGSITDVDFKPYKGEVDILSGGFPCQAFSYAGKKLGFEDTRGTLFYEFGRALKESSPKVFIAENVRGLISHDDGRTLETIRSVLGDLGYTILEPRVLKAVFYRVPQKRERLIIVGIRNDLAEKAKFHWPSPYKRIMLMRDALKKGDLYDCDVPESDGQKYPNRKSEILSYVPQGGYWRDLPDNLQREYMQKSYFLGGGKTGMARRLSWDEPSLTLTCSPAQKQTERCHPEETRPLTVREYARIQTFPDSWEFKGSQLQQYKQIGNAVPVNLAEAIGRSLIRLLNDLE
;
A
#
# COMPACT_ATOMS: atom_id res chain seq x y z
N MET A 1 -13.84 -18.74 1.91
CA MET A 1 -15.29 -18.51 2.04
C MET A 1 -15.51 -17.05 2.43
N ILE A 2 -16.52 -16.37 1.88
CA ILE A 2 -16.90 -15.01 2.32
C ILE A 2 -17.56 -15.16 3.69
N PRO A 3 -17.16 -14.36 4.70
CA PRO A 3 -17.76 -14.45 6.03
C PRO A 3 -19.25 -14.08 6.03
N ASP A 4 -20.04 -14.71 6.88
CA ASP A 4 -21.44 -14.34 7.09
C ASP A 4 -21.59 -13.12 7.99
N PHE A 5 -20.63 -12.91 8.90
CA PHE A 5 -20.63 -11.81 9.84
C PHE A 5 -19.35 -10.99 9.77
N TYR A 6 -19.50 -9.69 9.93
CA TYR A 6 -18.43 -8.68 9.91
C TYR A 6 -18.43 -7.88 11.21
N SER A 7 -17.27 -7.67 11.80
CA SER A 7 -17.11 -6.76 12.93
C SER A 7 -17.34 -5.31 12.51
N ILE A 8 -17.63 -4.42 13.48
CA ILE A 8 -17.75 -2.97 13.22
C ILE A 8 -16.49 -2.38 12.57
N ALA A 9 -15.32 -2.92 12.84
CA ALA A 9 -14.08 -2.49 12.21
C ALA A 9 -14.03 -2.85 10.72
N GLN A 10 -14.41 -4.08 10.39
CA GLN A 10 -14.48 -4.55 9.00
C GLN A 10 -15.53 -3.78 8.20
N VAL A 11 -16.72 -3.55 8.78
CA VAL A 11 -17.77 -2.74 8.13
C VAL A 11 -17.31 -1.31 7.89
N ALA A 12 -16.58 -0.72 8.86
CA ALA A 12 -15.99 0.62 8.70
C ALA A 12 -15.01 0.66 7.52
N ASP A 13 -14.17 -0.36 7.37
CA ASP A 13 -13.22 -0.47 6.26
C ASP A 13 -13.94 -0.70 4.91
N ILE A 14 -14.94 -1.58 4.86
CA ILE A 14 -15.74 -1.89 3.66
C ILE A 14 -16.50 -0.63 3.18
N LEU A 15 -17.25 0.00 4.06
CA LEU A 15 -18.09 1.15 3.71
C LEU A 15 -17.32 2.48 3.66
N SER A 16 -16.03 2.49 4.00
CA SER A 16 -15.22 3.71 4.09
C SER A 16 -15.74 4.73 5.12
N LEU A 17 -16.28 4.22 6.22
CA LEU A 17 -16.86 5.01 7.31
C LEU A 17 -16.02 4.93 8.59
N SER A 18 -16.24 5.85 9.52
CA SER A 18 -15.70 5.74 10.88
C SER A 18 -16.53 4.76 11.72
N LYS A 19 -15.89 4.08 12.70
CA LYS A 19 -16.63 3.27 13.69
C LYS A 19 -17.67 4.12 14.44
N GLU A 20 -17.41 5.41 14.62
CA GLU A 20 -18.33 6.35 15.27
C GLU A 20 -19.57 6.60 14.41
N THR A 21 -19.41 6.74 13.11
CA THR A 21 -20.54 6.84 12.17
C THR A 21 -21.42 5.60 12.25
N LEU A 22 -20.82 4.40 12.32
CA LEU A 22 -21.58 3.15 12.44
C LEU A 22 -22.29 3.01 13.79
N ARG A 23 -21.72 3.53 14.90
CA ARG A 23 -22.41 3.60 16.20
C ARG A 23 -23.63 4.52 16.11
N ARG A 24 -23.48 5.70 15.52
CA ARG A 24 -24.60 6.63 15.28
C ARG A 24 -25.67 6.01 14.36
N TRP A 25 -25.29 5.17 13.39
CA TRP A 25 -26.24 4.45 12.55
C TRP A 25 -26.98 3.32 13.31
N ASP A 26 -26.34 2.70 14.31
CA ASP A 26 -26.98 1.81 15.27
C ASP A 26 -28.03 2.57 16.10
N ASP A 27 -27.63 3.71 16.68
CA ASP A 27 -28.50 4.51 17.56
C ASP A 27 -29.72 5.08 16.83
N ASN A 28 -29.61 5.42 15.54
CA ASN A 28 -30.72 5.97 14.74
C ASN A 28 -31.44 4.95 13.84
N GLY A 29 -31.11 3.67 13.97
CA GLY A 29 -31.76 2.58 13.23
C GLY A 29 -31.37 2.44 11.75
N THR A 30 -30.38 3.19 11.24
CA THR A 30 -29.94 3.14 9.82
C THR A 30 -29.30 1.80 9.48
N LEU A 31 -28.44 1.28 10.40
CA LEU A 31 -27.81 -0.03 10.29
C LEU A 31 -27.59 -0.61 11.69
N VAL A 32 -28.50 -1.45 12.13
CA VAL A 32 -28.52 -2.03 13.48
C VAL A 32 -27.73 -3.34 13.49
N PRO A 33 -26.64 -3.45 14.29
CA PRO A 33 -25.86 -4.65 14.40
C PRO A 33 -26.57 -5.71 15.28
N GLN A 34 -26.16 -6.94 15.12
CA GLN A 34 -26.36 -7.99 16.11
C GLN A 34 -25.27 -7.91 17.18
N ARG A 35 -25.49 -8.57 18.33
CA ARG A 35 -24.49 -8.71 19.38
C ARG A 35 -23.93 -10.13 19.34
N ASN A 36 -22.61 -10.24 19.24
CA ASN A 36 -21.95 -11.54 19.36
C ASN A 36 -22.21 -12.12 20.75
N GLN A 37 -22.61 -13.39 20.84
CA GLN A 37 -23.02 -14.02 22.10
C GLN A 37 -21.87 -14.21 23.09
N GLU A 38 -20.62 -14.34 22.60
CA GLU A 38 -19.45 -14.60 23.44
C GLU A 38 -18.88 -13.34 24.10
N ASN A 39 -18.86 -12.20 23.36
CA ASN A 39 -18.15 -10.99 23.80
C ASN A 39 -18.99 -9.72 23.73
N ASN A 40 -20.27 -9.83 23.37
CA ASN A 40 -21.21 -8.71 23.21
C ASN A 40 -20.77 -7.61 22.19
N TYR A 41 -19.83 -7.92 21.30
CA TYR A 41 -19.39 -6.97 20.28
C TYR A 41 -20.41 -6.84 19.15
N ARG A 42 -20.46 -5.66 18.53
CA ARG A 42 -21.28 -5.39 17.33
C ARG A 42 -20.79 -6.21 16.17
N VAL A 43 -21.68 -7.01 15.58
CA VAL A 43 -21.45 -7.75 14.34
C VAL A 43 -22.61 -7.50 13.37
N TYR A 44 -22.30 -7.49 12.09
CA TYR A 44 -23.25 -7.20 11.02
C TYR A 44 -23.32 -8.41 10.11
N HIS A 45 -24.52 -8.94 9.90
CA HIS A 45 -24.72 -10.02 8.95
C HIS A 45 -24.56 -9.50 7.52
N ARG A 46 -24.01 -10.34 6.63
CA ARG A 46 -23.75 -10.00 5.23
C ARG A 46 -24.94 -9.38 4.52
N SER A 47 -26.14 -9.95 4.69
CA SER A 47 -27.36 -9.45 4.04
C SER A 47 -27.69 -7.98 4.37
N GLN A 48 -27.28 -7.50 5.56
CA GLN A 48 -27.48 -6.09 5.93
C GLN A 48 -26.58 -5.14 5.12
N LEU A 49 -25.47 -5.66 4.58
CA LEU A 49 -24.47 -4.89 3.84
C LEU A 49 -24.72 -4.92 2.32
N GLU A 50 -25.50 -5.87 1.81
CA GLU A 50 -25.77 -6.05 0.36
C GLU A 50 -26.39 -4.83 -0.33
N LYS A 51 -27.03 -3.94 0.42
CA LYS A 51 -27.58 -2.68 -0.10
C LYS A 51 -26.52 -1.60 -0.41
N PHE A 52 -25.26 -1.79 0.01
CA PHE A 52 -24.19 -0.80 -0.18
C PHE A 52 -23.30 -1.22 -1.35
N GLU A 53 -23.06 -0.31 -2.30
CA GLU A 53 -22.18 -0.57 -3.46
C GLU A 53 -20.76 -1.00 -3.05
N GLN A 54 -20.23 -0.40 -1.97
CA GLN A 54 -18.91 -0.73 -1.45
C GLN A 54 -18.83 -2.18 -0.96
N ALA A 55 -19.91 -2.70 -0.41
CA ALA A 55 -19.99 -4.11 0.01
C ALA A 55 -20.21 -5.04 -1.20
N GLN A 56 -20.99 -4.61 -2.21
CA GLN A 56 -21.17 -5.35 -3.46
C GLN A 56 -19.82 -5.56 -4.17
N PHE A 57 -18.92 -4.57 -4.15
CA PHE A 57 -17.55 -4.72 -4.67
C PHE A 57 -16.84 -5.93 -4.06
N LEU A 58 -16.96 -6.13 -2.73
CA LEU A 58 -16.35 -7.27 -2.02
C LEU A 58 -17.09 -8.59 -2.31
N PHE A 59 -18.42 -8.55 -2.34
CA PHE A 59 -19.24 -9.76 -2.42
C PHE A 59 -19.27 -10.37 -3.83
N ASN A 60 -19.11 -9.54 -4.86
CA ASN A 60 -19.08 -9.95 -6.27
C ASN A 60 -17.64 -10.10 -6.80
N SER A 61 -16.69 -10.38 -5.90
CA SER A 61 -15.29 -10.54 -6.26
C SER A 61 -15.06 -11.66 -7.27
N GLU A 62 -14.26 -11.36 -8.28
CA GLU A 62 -13.72 -12.33 -9.24
C GLU A 62 -12.28 -12.77 -8.91
N TRP A 63 -11.81 -12.54 -7.68
CA TRP A 63 -10.45 -12.83 -7.24
C TRP A 63 -9.94 -14.21 -7.65
N ASP A 64 -10.76 -15.26 -7.41
CA ASP A 64 -10.37 -16.64 -7.69
C ASP A 64 -10.21 -16.89 -9.21
N LYS A 65 -10.98 -16.19 -10.06
CA LYS A 65 -10.82 -16.22 -11.51
C LYS A 65 -9.54 -15.49 -11.94
N GLU A 66 -9.24 -14.36 -11.31
CA GLU A 66 -8.03 -13.58 -11.62
C GLU A 66 -6.76 -14.34 -11.28
N LEU A 67 -6.77 -15.26 -10.32
CA LEU A 67 -5.63 -16.14 -10.01
C LEU A 67 -5.27 -17.09 -11.17
N THR A 68 -6.20 -17.37 -12.08
CA THR A 68 -5.94 -18.24 -13.24
C THR A 68 -5.32 -17.50 -14.43
N ILE A 69 -5.28 -16.18 -14.40
CA ILE A 69 -4.69 -15.37 -15.47
C ILE A 69 -3.19 -15.64 -15.54
N LYS A 70 -2.72 -16.03 -16.71
CA LYS A 70 -1.30 -16.26 -17.01
C LYS A 70 -0.88 -15.38 -18.19
N PRO A 71 0.38 -14.93 -18.25
CA PRO A 71 0.88 -14.23 -19.41
C PRO A 71 0.92 -15.16 -20.64
N GLN A 72 0.52 -14.67 -21.81
CA GLN A 72 0.56 -15.40 -23.08
C GLN A 72 1.98 -15.48 -23.64
N LYS A 73 2.83 -14.52 -23.24
CA LYS A 73 4.26 -14.45 -23.55
C LYS A 73 5.02 -13.79 -22.40
N PRO A 74 6.36 -13.83 -22.36
CA PRO A 74 7.12 -13.04 -21.40
C PRO A 74 6.84 -11.54 -21.59
N TYR A 75 6.21 -10.90 -20.60
CA TYR A 75 6.04 -9.45 -20.58
C TYR A 75 7.11 -8.81 -19.72
N LYS A 76 7.79 -7.80 -20.28
CA LYS A 76 8.96 -7.17 -19.67
C LYS A 76 8.61 -5.90 -18.93
N LEU A 77 9.12 -5.78 -17.71
CA LEU A 77 8.91 -4.67 -16.78
C LEU A 77 10.20 -3.86 -16.60
N VAL A 78 10.09 -2.55 -16.72
CA VAL A 78 11.04 -1.58 -16.18
C VAL A 78 10.42 -0.93 -14.95
N GLU A 79 11.13 -0.95 -13.81
CA GLU A 79 10.65 -0.33 -12.56
C GLU A 79 11.59 0.77 -12.09
N LEU A 80 11.05 1.94 -11.85
CA LEU A 80 11.73 3.12 -11.35
C LEU A 80 11.39 3.33 -9.88
N PHE A 81 12.37 3.82 -9.10
CA PHE A 81 12.21 4.02 -7.66
C PHE A 81 11.82 2.72 -6.94
N ALA A 82 12.50 1.63 -7.29
CA ALA A 82 12.10 0.26 -6.94
C ALA A 82 12.09 -0.03 -5.42
N GLY A 83 12.76 0.79 -4.61
CA GLY A 83 12.87 0.56 -3.17
C GLY A 83 13.38 -0.83 -2.86
N ALA A 84 12.77 -1.50 -1.88
CA ALA A 84 13.11 -2.87 -1.51
C ALA A 84 12.38 -3.95 -2.33
N GLY A 85 11.76 -3.58 -3.45
CA GLY A 85 11.18 -4.53 -4.40
C GLY A 85 9.75 -4.97 -4.09
N GLY A 86 8.99 -4.23 -3.27
CA GLY A 86 7.61 -4.63 -2.97
C GLY A 86 6.72 -4.69 -4.21
N LEU A 87 6.83 -3.71 -5.11
CA LEU A 87 6.13 -3.69 -6.38
C LEU A 87 6.71 -4.75 -7.33
N ALA A 88 8.04 -4.81 -7.48
CA ALA A 88 8.73 -5.77 -8.35
C ALA A 88 8.37 -7.23 -8.03
N ILE A 89 8.36 -7.64 -6.75
CA ILE A 89 7.98 -9.00 -6.34
C ILE A 89 6.52 -9.29 -6.72
N GLY A 90 5.62 -8.33 -6.48
CA GLY A 90 4.22 -8.52 -6.84
C GLY A 90 4.02 -8.68 -8.34
N MET A 91 4.72 -7.88 -9.16
CA MET A 91 4.71 -8.00 -10.61
C MET A 91 5.34 -9.33 -11.07
N GLU A 92 6.48 -9.76 -10.48
CA GLU A 92 7.09 -11.07 -10.74
C GLU A 92 6.09 -12.21 -10.47
N ARG A 93 5.37 -12.17 -9.34
CA ARG A 93 4.34 -13.17 -9.00
C ARG A 93 3.16 -13.18 -9.98
N ALA A 94 2.83 -12.04 -10.54
CA ALA A 94 1.81 -11.94 -11.59
C ALA A 94 2.28 -12.50 -12.94
N GLY A 95 3.60 -12.66 -13.13
CA GLY A 95 4.18 -13.25 -14.33
C GLY A 95 5.00 -12.29 -15.21
N PHE A 96 5.36 -11.11 -14.70
CA PHE A 96 6.27 -10.20 -15.40
C PHE A 96 7.73 -10.62 -15.22
N GLU A 97 8.54 -10.36 -16.24
CA GLU A 97 10.00 -10.45 -16.17
C GLU A 97 10.60 -9.05 -15.98
N SER A 98 11.41 -8.89 -14.93
CA SER A 98 12.09 -7.62 -14.67
C SER A 98 13.24 -7.44 -15.64
N LEU A 99 13.11 -6.45 -16.54
CA LEU A 99 14.14 -6.07 -17.49
C LEU A 99 15.18 -5.15 -16.82
N MET A 100 14.71 -4.22 -15.98
CA MET A 100 15.57 -3.29 -15.25
C MET A 100 14.82 -2.70 -14.06
N LEU A 101 15.52 -2.52 -12.94
CA LEU A 101 15.07 -1.77 -11.76
C LEU A 101 16.07 -0.65 -11.46
N ASN A 102 15.58 0.57 -11.27
CA ASN A 102 16.42 1.69 -10.83
C ASN A 102 16.07 2.09 -9.39
N GLU A 103 17.10 2.28 -8.57
CA GLU A 103 16.97 2.72 -7.19
C GLU A 103 18.26 3.50 -6.78
N ILE A 104 18.08 4.57 -6.01
CA ILE A 104 19.17 5.41 -5.53
C ILE A 104 19.73 4.97 -4.15
N ASP A 105 18.87 4.35 -3.32
CA ASP A 105 19.26 3.90 -1.98
C ASP A 105 20.10 2.62 -2.06
N LYS A 106 21.38 2.73 -1.73
CA LYS A 106 22.34 1.61 -1.76
C LYS A 106 21.82 0.38 -1.00
N HIS A 107 21.22 0.55 0.18
CA HIS A 107 20.75 -0.57 0.99
C HIS A 107 19.53 -1.28 0.36
N ALA A 108 18.68 -0.52 -0.32
CA ALA A 108 17.59 -1.08 -1.10
C ALA A 108 18.13 -1.86 -2.31
N CYS A 109 19.13 -1.32 -3.03
CA CYS A 109 19.81 -2.05 -4.11
C CYS A 109 20.46 -3.33 -3.62
N ASP A 110 21.15 -3.28 -2.47
CA ASP A 110 21.77 -4.47 -1.85
C ASP A 110 20.69 -5.51 -1.48
N THR A 111 19.51 -5.06 -1.01
CA THR A 111 18.34 -5.93 -0.75
C THR A 111 17.85 -6.62 -2.03
N LEU A 112 17.67 -5.86 -3.11
CA LEU A 112 17.22 -6.42 -4.40
C LEU A 112 18.20 -7.46 -4.93
N ARG A 113 19.49 -7.13 -5.02
CA ARG A 113 20.55 -8.01 -5.53
C ARG A 113 20.71 -9.28 -4.69
N LYS A 114 20.59 -9.17 -3.35
CA LYS A 114 20.66 -10.33 -2.46
C LYS A 114 19.56 -11.35 -2.74
N ASN A 115 18.35 -10.89 -2.95
CA ASN A 115 17.17 -11.74 -3.10
C ASN A 115 16.92 -12.18 -4.54
N ARG A 116 17.38 -11.40 -5.50
CA ARG A 116 17.25 -11.66 -6.94
C ARG A 116 18.56 -11.31 -7.66
N PRO A 117 19.59 -12.20 -7.58
CA PRO A 117 20.90 -11.93 -8.22
C PRO A 117 20.82 -11.72 -9.73
N ASN A 118 19.77 -12.23 -10.37
CA ASN A 118 19.58 -12.14 -11.83
C ASN A 118 18.81 -10.85 -12.25
N TRP A 119 18.32 -10.06 -11.31
CA TRP A 119 17.69 -8.80 -11.67
C TRP A 119 18.76 -7.75 -12.04
N ASN A 120 18.52 -7.03 -13.12
CA ASN A 120 19.36 -5.89 -13.52
C ASN A 120 19.02 -4.67 -12.67
N VAL A 121 19.72 -4.50 -11.54
CA VAL A 121 19.53 -3.39 -10.61
C VAL A 121 20.55 -2.28 -10.89
N ILE A 122 20.06 -1.17 -11.43
CA ILE A 122 20.84 0.06 -11.66
C ILE A 122 20.76 0.91 -10.39
N GLU A 123 21.87 0.95 -9.64
CA GLU A 123 22.04 1.78 -8.46
C GLU A 123 22.49 3.18 -8.88
N GLY A 124 21.76 4.20 -8.49
CA GLY A 124 22.11 5.59 -8.75
C GLY A 124 20.93 6.48 -9.09
N SER A 125 21.22 7.73 -9.42
CA SER A 125 20.19 8.67 -9.81
C SER A 125 19.52 8.26 -11.10
N ILE A 126 18.20 8.37 -11.14
CA ILE A 126 17.42 8.17 -12.36
C ILE A 126 17.83 9.13 -13.50
N THR A 127 18.39 10.30 -13.13
CA THR A 127 18.92 11.28 -14.11
C THR A 127 20.02 10.73 -15.00
N ASP A 128 20.77 9.74 -14.47
CA ASP A 128 21.94 9.16 -15.13
C ASP A 128 21.59 7.93 -15.98
N VAL A 129 20.31 7.48 -15.94
CA VAL A 129 19.83 6.31 -16.67
C VAL A 129 19.45 6.68 -18.10
N ASP A 130 20.01 5.99 -19.09
CA ASP A 130 19.56 6.03 -20.50
C ASP A 130 18.45 4.99 -20.72
N PHE A 131 17.27 5.43 -21.10
CA PHE A 131 16.13 4.56 -21.34
C PHE A 131 15.94 4.18 -22.82
N LYS A 132 16.69 4.80 -23.74
CA LYS A 132 16.58 4.52 -25.19
C LYS A 132 16.84 3.07 -25.57
N PRO A 133 17.79 2.34 -24.91
CA PRO A 133 18.02 0.93 -25.22
C PRO A 133 16.82 0.02 -24.94
N TYR A 134 15.88 0.46 -24.09
CA TYR A 134 14.68 -0.31 -23.74
C TYR A 134 13.51 -0.08 -24.70
N LYS A 135 13.64 0.82 -25.69
CA LYS A 135 12.57 1.11 -26.65
C LYS A 135 12.24 -0.12 -27.50
N GLY A 136 10.97 -0.53 -27.45
CA GLY A 136 10.50 -1.73 -28.15
C GLY A 136 10.71 -3.04 -27.37
N GLU A 137 11.47 -3.00 -26.27
CA GLU A 137 11.74 -4.15 -25.41
C GLU A 137 10.86 -4.19 -24.15
N VAL A 138 10.37 -3.02 -23.67
CA VAL A 138 9.59 -2.91 -22.46
C VAL A 138 8.10 -2.91 -22.77
N ASP A 139 7.33 -3.77 -22.09
CA ASP A 139 5.88 -3.78 -22.18
C ASP A 139 5.27 -2.82 -21.15
N ILE A 140 5.79 -2.83 -19.91
CA ILE A 140 5.31 -1.97 -18.82
C ILE A 140 6.46 -1.19 -18.18
N LEU A 141 6.21 0.10 -17.93
CA LEU A 141 7.02 0.92 -17.03
C LEU A 141 6.24 1.20 -15.76
N SER A 142 6.82 0.88 -14.61
CA SER A 142 6.24 1.17 -13.29
C SER A 142 7.12 2.12 -12.49
N GLY A 143 6.52 2.86 -11.55
CA GLY A 143 7.29 3.68 -10.62
C GLY A 143 6.43 4.46 -9.63
N GLY A 144 6.97 4.62 -8.42
CA GLY A 144 6.40 5.45 -7.36
C GLY A 144 7.25 6.70 -7.15
N PHE A 145 7.11 7.71 -8.00
CA PHE A 145 7.87 8.94 -7.83
C PHE A 145 7.44 9.70 -6.57
N PRO A 146 8.40 10.25 -5.79
CA PRO A 146 8.08 11.05 -4.61
C PRO A 146 7.18 12.24 -4.95
N CYS A 147 6.16 12.48 -4.12
CA CYS A 147 5.32 13.68 -4.21
C CYS A 147 6.14 14.90 -3.72
N GLN A 148 7.08 15.37 -4.53
CA GLN A 148 7.73 16.65 -4.30
C GLN A 148 6.80 17.76 -4.78
N ALA A 149 6.68 18.82 -4.00
CA ALA A 149 5.81 19.93 -4.32
C ALA A 149 6.11 20.45 -5.74
N PHE A 150 5.14 20.34 -6.62
CA PHE A 150 5.13 21.14 -7.85
C PHE A 150 4.94 22.60 -7.42
N SER A 151 6.04 23.34 -7.24
CA SER A 151 6.03 24.71 -6.75
C SER A 151 5.44 25.73 -7.75
N TYR A 152 4.78 25.27 -8.80
CA TYR A 152 4.24 26.09 -9.89
C TYR A 152 2.72 26.09 -9.94
N ALA A 153 2.07 26.22 -8.78
CA ALA A 153 0.62 26.32 -8.70
C ALA A 153 0.07 27.42 -9.63
N GLY A 154 -0.81 27.06 -10.56
CA GLY A 154 -1.66 28.01 -11.29
C GLY A 154 -1.35 28.21 -12.78
N LYS A 155 -0.35 27.52 -13.36
CA LYS A 155 -0.10 27.54 -14.82
C LYS A 155 -0.37 26.16 -15.43
N LYS A 156 -0.91 26.11 -16.65
CA LYS A 156 -0.87 24.88 -17.46
C LYS A 156 0.59 24.59 -17.77
N LEU A 157 1.16 23.57 -17.12
CA LEU A 157 2.55 23.17 -17.30
C LEU A 157 2.61 22.11 -18.40
N GLY A 158 3.48 22.31 -19.37
CA GLY A 158 3.91 21.26 -20.30
C GLY A 158 4.96 20.35 -19.65
N PHE A 159 5.31 19.25 -20.34
CA PHE A 159 6.32 18.30 -19.86
C PHE A 159 7.66 18.99 -19.52
N GLU A 160 8.13 19.87 -20.41
CA GLU A 160 9.42 20.56 -20.23
C GLU A 160 9.43 21.51 -19.01
N ASP A 161 8.28 22.00 -18.58
CA ASP A 161 8.16 22.88 -17.41
C ASP A 161 8.36 22.11 -16.09
N THR A 162 8.29 20.78 -16.12
CA THR A 162 8.50 19.92 -14.95
C THR A 162 9.96 19.53 -14.74
N ARG A 163 10.90 20.04 -15.55
CA ARG A 163 12.34 19.76 -15.45
C ARG A 163 12.87 19.97 -14.04
N GLY A 164 13.76 19.07 -13.63
CA GLY A 164 14.36 19.07 -12.29
C GLY A 164 13.51 18.37 -11.22
N THR A 165 12.34 17.83 -11.57
CA THR A 165 11.53 16.98 -10.69
C THR A 165 11.72 15.49 -11.01
N LEU A 166 11.50 14.62 -10.02
CA LEU A 166 11.51 13.17 -10.25
C LEU A 166 10.32 12.71 -11.12
N PHE A 167 9.26 13.49 -11.17
CA PHE A 167 8.15 13.28 -12.11
C PHE A 167 8.61 13.52 -13.57
N TYR A 168 9.43 14.54 -13.83
CA TYR A 168 10.03 14.75 -15.14
C TYR A 168 10.82 13.52 -15.61
N GLU A 169 11.61 12.95 -14.71
CA GLU A 169 12.40 11.76 -15.01
C GLU A 169 11.53 10.53 -15.32
N PHE A 170 10.41 10.37 -14.62
CA PHE A 170 9.42 9.35 -14.97
C PHE A 170 8.85 9.58 -16.38
N GLY A 171 8.49 10.82 -16.70
CA GLY A 171 8.02 11.20 -18.05
C GLY A 171 9.10 11.03 -19.13
N ARG A 172 10.38 11.33 -18.83
CA ARG A 172 11.51 11.07 -19.72
C ARG A 172 11.67 9.57 -20.00
N ALA A 173 11.57 8.75 -18.99
CA ALA A 173 11.62 7.29 -19.16
C ALA A 173 10.48 6.78 -20.06
N LEU A 174 9.26 7.31 -19.91
CA LEU A 174 8.13 7.00 -20.81
C LEU A 174 8.42 7.40 -22.25
N LYS A 175 8.92 8.63 -22.47
CA LYS A 175 9.23 9.16 -23.79
C LYS A 175 10.33 8.36 -24.51
N GLU A 176 11.37 7.98 -23.77
CA GLU A 176 12.54 7.30 -24.34
C GLU A 176 12.28 5.81 -24.56
N SER A 177 11.65 5.10 -23.62
CA SER A 177 11.42 3.65 -23.71
C SER A 177 10.11 3.28 -24.40
N SER A 178 9.13 4.18 -24.43
CA SER A 178 7.83 4.01 -25.12
C SER A 178 7.11 2.69 -24.79
N PRO A 179 6.87 2.36 -23.49
CA PRO A 179 6.18 1.13 -23.10
C PRO A 179 4.73 1.10 -23.62
N LYS A 180 4.15 -0.09 -23.73
CA LYS A 180 2.73 -0.25 -24.10
C LYS A 180 1.81 0.36 -23.04
N VAL A 181 2.17 0.14 -21.76
CA VAL A 181 1.40 0.58 -20.60
C VAL A 181 2.35 1.12 -19.54
N PHE A 182 1.91 2.08 -18.76
CA PHE A 182 2.61 2.45 -17.53
C PHE A 182 1.69 2.38 -16.32
N ILE A 183 2.30 2.22 -15.17
CA ILE A 183 1.66 2.39 -13.86
C ILE A 183 2.49 3.34 -13.00
N ALA A 184 1.84 4.39 -12.50
CA ALA A 184 2.43 5.29 -11.52
C ALA A 184 1.71 5.13 -10.17
N GLU A 185 2.49 4.90 -9.11
CA GLU A 185 1.98 4.78 -7.74
C GLU A 185 2.27 6.05 -6.96
N ASN A 186 1.32 6.46 -6.11
CA ASN A 186 1.55 7.56 -5.19
C ASN A 186 0.67 7.43 -3.93
N VAL A 187 0.89 8.32 -2.97
CA VAL A 187 0.05 8.39 -1.78
C VAL A 187 -1.32 9.01 -2.11
N ARG A 188 -2.37 8.59 -1.40
CA ARG A 188 -3.73 9.14 -1.56
C ARG A 188 -3.77 10.68 -1.48
N GLY A 189 -2.89 11.29 -0.67
CA GLY A 189 -2.85 12.74 -0.49
C GLY A 189 -2.63 13.53 -1.79
N LEU A 190 -2.10 12.90 -2.84
CA LEU A 190 -1.92 13.54 -4.14
C LEU A 190 -3.25 14.00 -4.77
N ILE A 191 -4.38 13.33 -4.49
CA ILE A 191 -5.69 13.71 -5.02
C ILE A 191 -6.10 15.11 -4.58
N SER A 192 -5.84 15.46 -3.32
CA SER A 192 -6.22 16.75 -2.75
C SER A 192 -5.07 17.74 -2.67
N HIS A 193 -3.88 17.34 -3.13
CA HIS A 193 -2.73 18.23 -3.15
C HIS A 193 -3.00 19.41 -4.09
N ASP A 194 -2.79 20.62 -3.57
CA ASP A 194 -3.03 21.86 -4.29
C ASP A 194 -4.44 21.93 -4.93
N ASP A 195 -5.48 21.59 -4.15
CA ASP A 195 -6.89 21.53 -4.58
C ASP A 195 -7.12 20.65 -5.82
N GLY A 196 -6.35 19.58 -5.97
CA GLY A 196 -6.42 18.63 -7.08
C GLY A 196 -5.61 19.02 -8.33
N ARG A 197 -5.10 20.25 -8.39
CA ARG A 197 -4.36 20.77 -9.57
C ARG A 197 -3.10 19.96 -9.89
N THR A 198 -2.42 19.43 -8.86
CA THR A 198 -1.24 18.58 -9.06
C THR A 198 -1.56 17.32 -9.84
N LEU A 199 -2.63 16.62 -9.49
CA LEU A 199 -3.05 15.40 -10.20
C LEU A 199 -3.46 15.71 -11.64
N GLU A 200 -4.20 16.79 -11.85
CA GLU A 200 -4.60 17.23 -13.20
C GLU A 200 -3.37 17.60 -14.07
N THR A 201 -2.37 18.26 -13.50
CA THR A 201 -1.11 18.55 -14.19
C THR A 201 -0.40 17.25 -14.59
N ILE A 202 -0.30 16.28 -13.68
CA ILE A 202 0.30 14.96 -13.96
C ILE A 202 -0.44 14.28 -15.11
N ARG A 203 -1.78 14.26 -15.07
CA ARG A 203 -2.61 13.64 -16.12
C ARG A 203 -2.40 14.32 -17.47
N SER A 204 -2.38 15.65 -17.52
CA SER A 204 -2.16 16.42 -18.72
C SER A 204 -0.79 16.13 -19.34
N VAL A 205 0.27 16.22 -18.54
CA VAL A 205 1.65 15.98 -18.99
C VAL A 205 1.84 14.55 -19.51
N LEU A 206 1.29 13.54 -18.82
CA LEU A 206 1.38 12.15 -19.26
C LEU A 206 0.54 11.90 -20.53
N GLY A 207 -0.59 12.61 -20.70
CA GLY A 207 -1.39 12.61 -21.92
C GLY A 207 -0.63 13.18 -23.11
N ASP A 208 0.07 14.30 -22.91
CA ASP A 208 0.89 14.96 -23.94
C ASP A 208 2.08 14.08 -24.41
N LEU A 209 2.51 13.13 -23.56
CA LEU A 209 3.53 12.14 -23.91
C LEU A 209 2.99 10.97 -24.76
N GLY A 210 1.73 11.00 -25.15
CA GLY A 210 1.13 10.00 -26.06
C GLY A 210 0.44 8.82 -25.33
N TYR A 211 -0.05 9.05 -24.10
CA TYR A 211 -0.77 8.04 -23.34
C TYR A 211 -2.21 8.46 -23.02
N THR A 212 -3.14 7.55 -23.21
CA THR A 212 -4.50 7.67 -22.71
C THR A 212 -4.51 7.31 -21.22
N ILE A 213 -4.81 8.29 -20.36
CA ILE A 213 -4.79 8.11 -18.90
C ILE A 213 -6.17 7.65 -18.44
N LEU A 214 -6.22 6.46 -17.85
CA LEU A 214 -7.44 5.97 -17.22
C LEU A 214 -7.77 6.80 -15.96
N GLU A 215 -9.06 6.79 -15.54
CA GLU A 215 -9.43 7.49 -14.32
C GLU A 215 -8.61 6.94 -13.12
N PRO A 216 -7.80 7.77 -12.46
CA PRO A 216 -6.96 7.33 -11.34
C PRO A 216 -7.80 6.77 -10.20
N ARG A 217 -7.33 5.70 -9.55
CA ARG A 217 -8.06 5.04 -8.48
C ARG A 217 -7.24 4.87 -7.22
N VAL A 218 -7.85 5.15 -6.07
CA VAL A 218 -7.27 4.79 -4.78
C VAL A 218 -7.59 3.35 -4.46
N LEU A 219 -6.55 2.53 -4.37
CA LEU A 219 -6.66 1.15 -3.93
C LEU A 219 -6.36 1.04 -2.44
N LYS A 220 -7.27 0.39 -1.70
CA LYS A 220 -7.10 0.09 -0.27
C LYS A 220 -6.49 -1.29 -0.13
N ALA A 221 -5.28 -1.38 0.40
CA ALA A 221 -4.53 -2.64 0.51
C ALA A 221 -5.30 -3.74 1.26
N VAL A 222 -6.15 -3.39 2.23
CA VAL A 222 -7.00 -4.35 2.97
C VAL A 222 -7.87 -5.22 2.08
N PHE A 223 -8.19 -4.76 0.87
CA PHE A 223 -8.98 -5.54 -0.10
C PHE A 223 -8.15 -6.49 -0.96
N TYR A 224 -6.83 -6.46 -0.85
CA TYR A 224 -5.92 -7.22 -1.70
C TYR A 224 -5.07 -8.20 -0.90
N ARG A 225 -5.68 -8.86 0.08
CA ARG A 225 -5.02 -9.86 0.94
C ARG A 225 -3.81 -9.29 1.71
N VAL A 226 -3.92 -8.01 2.13
CA VAL A 226 -2.92 -7.28 2.91
C VAL A 226 -3.48 -6.92 4.29
N PRO A 227 -2.87 -7.31 5.40
CA PRO A 227 -3.35 -7.04 6.76
C PRO A 227 -2.98 -5.61 7.23
N GLN A 228 -3.22 -4.60 6.36
CA GLN A 228 -2.83 -3.20 6.61
C GLN A 228 -3.81 -2.22 5.99
N LYS A 229 -4.21 -1.19 6.76
CA LYS A 229 -4.99 -0.04 6.29
C LYS A 229 -4.08 0.95 5.56
N ARG A 230 -3.67 0.59 4.34
CA ARG A 230 -2.81 1.41 3.48
C ARG A 230 -3.56 1.74 2.19
N GLU A 231 -3.53 2.99 1.80
CA GLU A 231 -4.18 3.48 0.58
C GLU A 231 -3.14 4.00 -0.39
N ARG A 232 -3.28 3.64 -1.67
CA ARG A 232 -2.39 4.06 -2.75
C ARG A 232 -3.19 4.52 -3.95
N LEU A 233 -2.83 5.71 -4.44
CA LEU A 233 -3.31 6.19 -5.71
C LEU A 233 -2.55 5.48 -6.83
N ILE A 234 -3.29 4.89 -7.75
CA ILE A 234 -2.75 4.22 -8.93
C ILE A 234 -3.23 4.96 -10.16
N ILE A 235 -2.28 5.35 -11.01
CA ILE A 235 -2.50 5.97 -12.31
C ILE A 235 -2.04 4.96 -13.36
N VAL A 236 -2.92 4.60 -14.28
CA VAL A 236 -2.61 3.70 -15.40
C VAL A 236 -2.73 4.51 -16.68
N GLY A 237 -1.73 4.42 -17.54
CA GLY A 237 -1.76 4.98 -18.88
C GLY A 237 -1.47 3.93 -19.94
N ILE A 238 -2.21 3.98 -21.03
CA ILE A 238 -2.12 3.08 -22.16
C ILE A 238 -1.69 3.90 -23.36
N ARG A 239 -0.66 3.45 -24.10
CA ARG A 239 -0.18 4.18 -25.28
C ARG A 239 -1.30 4.36 -26.29
N ASN A 240 -1.43 5.55 -26.87
CA ASN A 240 -2.59 5.98 -27.65
C ASN A 240 -2.91 5.06 -28.84
N ASP A 241 -1.90 4.47 -29.49
CA ASP A 241 -2.09 3.52 -30.60
C ASP A 241 -2.75 2.20 -30.17
N LEU A 242 -2.78 1.91 -28.87
CA LEU A 242 -3.34 0.68 -28.29
C LEU A 242 -4.65 0.94 -27.53
N ALA A 243 -4.93 2.19 -27.17
CA ALA A 243 -5.97 2.55 -26.22
C ALA A 243 -7.39 2.13 -26.65
N GLU A 244 -7.70 2.22 -27.96
CA GLU A 244 -9.02 1.83 -28.48
C GLU A 244 -9.31 0.32 -28.38
N LYS A 245 -8.27 -0.50 -28.41
CA LYS A 245 -8.35 -1.95 -28.28
C LYS A 245 -8.26 -2.42 -26.83
N ALA A 246 -7.77 -1.56 -25.96
CA ALA A 246 -7.45 -1.90 -24.59
C ALA A 246 -8.67 -1.86 -23.68
N LYS A 247 -8.88 -2.94 -22.90
CA LYS A 247 -9.91 -3.01 -21.88
C LYS A 247 -9.29 -3.30 -20.53
N PHE A 248 -9.04 -2.25 -19.75
CA PHE A 248 -8.48 -2.41 -18.42
C PHE A 248 -9.54 -2.71 -17.39
N HIS A 249 -9.30 -3.74 -16.58
CA HIS A 249 -10.12 -4.10 -15.44
C HIS A 249 -9.33 -3.92 -14.15
N TRP A 250 -9.82 -3.07 -13.26
CA TRP A 250 -9.24 -2.93 -11.92
C TRP A 250 -9.30 -4.25 -11.16
N PRO A 251 -8.28 -4.59 -10.35
CA PRO A 251 -8.25 -5.86 -9.65
C PRO A 251 -9.46 -6.03 -8.72
N SER A 252 -10.01 -7.22 -8.70
CA SER A 252 -11.06 -7.61 -7.77
C SER A 252 -10.53 -7.74 -6.35
N PRO A 253 -11.33 -7.44 -5.33
CA PRO A 253 -10.91 -7.57 -3.94
C PRO A 253 -10.83 -9.04 -3.53
N TYR A 254 -9.94 -9.35 -2.58
CA TYR A 254 -9.96 -10.64 -1.91
C TYR A 254 -11.22 -10.79 -1.06
N LYS A 255 -11.72 -11.99 -0.95
CA LYS A 255 -13.02 -12.34 -0.33
C LYS A 255 -13.18 -12.02 1.16
N ARG A 256 -12.10 -11.68 1.87
CA ARG A 256 -12.12 -11.24 3.27
C ARG A 256 -11.02 -10.25 3.58
N ILE A 257 -11.20 -9.44 4.62
CA ILE A 257 -10.18 -8.54 5.14
C ILE A 257 -9.20 -9.35 6.01
N MET A 258 -7.90 -9.22 5.73
CA MET A 258 -6.83 -9.81 6.53
C MET A 258 -6.58 -9.00 7.79
N LEU A 259 -6.30 -9.68 8.89
CA LEU A 259 -6.10 -9.12 10.22
C LEU A 259 -4.63 -9.26 10.65
N MET A 260 -4.24 -8.60 11.74
CA MET A 260 -2.89 -8.75 12.30
C MET A 260 -2.52 -10.22 12.57
N ARG A 261 -3.47 -11.03 13.04
CA ARG A 261 -3.23 -12.46 13.26
C ARG A 261 -2.83 -13.19 11.98
N ASP A 262 -3.40 -12.82 10.83
CA ASP A 262 -3.06 -13.43 9.55
C ASP A 262 -1.61 -13.12 9.13
N ALA A 263 -1.07 -11.97 9.55
CA ALA A 263 0.34 -11.64 9.31
C ALA A 263 1.30 -12.39 10.24
N LEU A 264 0.96 -12.49 11.53
CA LEU A 264 1.93 -12.91 12.56
C LEU A 264 1.78 -14.36 12.98
N LYS A 265 0.64 -14.99 12.71
CA LYS A 265 0.36 -16.38 13.04
C LYS A 265 0.23 -17.23 11.79
N LYS A 266 0.48 -18.54 11.95
CA LYS A 266 0.24 -19.53 10.91
C LYS A 266 -1.21 -19.43 10.41
N GLY A 267 -1.41 -19.43 9.10
CA GLY A 267 -2.75 -19.34 8.51
C GLY A 267 -2.72 -19.08 7.00
N ASP A 268 -3.61 -18.23 6.55
CA ASP A 268 -3.86 -17.96 5.12
C ASP A 268 -2.68 -17.30 4.40
N LEU A 269 -1.92 -16.44 5.09
CA LEU A 269 -0.81 -15.70 4.48
C LEU A 269 0.53 -16.42 4.60
N TYR A 270 0.75 -17.14 5.73
CA TYR A 270 2.03 -17.75 6.04
C TYR A 270 1.84 -19.14 6.67
N ASP A 271 2.73 -20.07 6.35
CA ASP A 271 2.64 -21.47 6.79
C ASP A 271 3.11 -21.71 8.23
N CYS A 272 3.69 -20.69 8.87
CA CYS A 272 4.19 -20.74 10.23
C CYS A 272 3.92 -19.42 10.96
N ASP A 273 4.04 -19.41 12.28
CA ASP A 273 4.12 -18.19 13.06
C ASP A 273 5.30 -17.33 12.60
N VAL A 274 5.24 -16.01 12.86
CA VAL A 274 6.31 -15.11 12.42
C VAL A 274 7.66 -15.54 12.98
N PRO A 275 8.71 -15.71 12.14
CA PRO A 275 10.04 -16.04 12.63
C PRO A 275 10.60 -14.92 13.52
N GLU A 276 11.42 -15.30 14.49
CA GLU A 276 12.16 -14.35 15.31
C GLU A 276 13.01 -13.41 14.43
N SER A 277 13.06 -12.17 14.82
CA SER A 277 13.91 -11.16 14.18
C SER A 277 14.17 -10.00 15.13
N ASP A 278 15.24 -9.27 14.85
CA ASP A 278 15.57 -8.06 15.58
C ASP A 278 14.48 -6.99 15.43
N GLY A 279 14.33 -6.17 16.46
CA GLY A 279 13.39 -5.07 16.51
C GLY A 279 13.90 -3.91 17.36
N GLN A 280 13.30 -2.72 17.16
CA GLN A 280 13.53 -1.57 18.03
C GLN A 280 13.01 -1.89 19.45
N LYS A 281 13.59 -1.21 20.43
CA LYS A 281 13.15 -1.29 21.83
C LYS A 281 12.63 0.07 22.28
N TYR A 282 11.62 0.04 23.15
CA TYR A 282 11.22 1.26 23.84
C TYR A 282 12.18 1.59 24.98
N PRO A 283 12.44 2.88 25.26
CA PRO A 283 13.02 3.29 26.55
C PRO A 283 12.15 2.80 27.70
N ASN A 284 12.75 2.45 28.84
CA ASN A 284 12.06 1.84 29.98
C ASN A 284 10.78 2.57 30.39
N ARG A 285 10.85 3.89 30.58
CA ARG A 285 9.69 4.69 30.98
C ARG A 285 8.57 4.66 29.94
N LYS A 286 8.93 4.71 28.66
CA LYS A 286 7.95 4.60 27.55
C LYS A 286 7.31 3.21 27.56
N SER A 287 8.08 2.15 27.76
CA SER A 287 7.56 0.79 27.86
C SER A 287 6.57 0.65 29.00
N GLU A 288 6.92 1.20 30.17
CA GLU A 288 6.03 1.21 31.34
C GLU A 288 4.70 1.91 31.04
N ILE A 289 4.73 3.10 30.43
CA ILE A 289 3.49 3.83 30.05
C ILE A 289 2.66 3.01 29.06
N LEU A 290 3.29 2.47 28.02
CA LEU A 290 2.59 1.70 26.99
C LEU A 290 2.01 0.38 27.49
N SER A 291 2.48 -0.16 28.63
CA SER A 291 1.92 -1.38 29.23
C SER A 291 0.47 -1.20 29.69
N TYR A 292 0.06 0.04 29.99
CA TYR A 292 -1.32 0.37 30.36
C TYR A 292 -2.26 0.50 29.15
N VAL A 293 -1.75 0.55 27.92
CA VAL A 293 -2.59 0.64 26.73
C VAL A 293 -3.14 -0.74 26.38
N PRO A 294 -4.47 -0.93 26.35
CA PRO A 294 -5.05 -2.21 25.99
C PRO A 294 -4.86 -2.54 24.52
N GLN A 295 -5.07 -3.78 24.14
CA GLN A 295 -5.07 -4.22 22.75
C GLN A 295 -6.04 -3.37 21.90
N GLY A 296 -5.56 -2.84 20.79
CA GLY A 296 -6.33 -1.95 19.92
C GLY A 296 -6.48 -0.51 20.46
N GLY A 297 -5.95 -0.24 21.67
CA GLY A 297 -6.01 1.07 22.31
C GLY A 297 -4.95 2.07 21.82
N TYR A 298 -5.00 3.26 22.39
CA TYR A 298 -4.10 4.36 22.08
C TYR A 298 -3.99 5.32 23.27
N TRP A 299 -3.34 6.47 23.13
CA TRP A 299 -3.03 7.36 24.24
C TRP A 299 -4.23 7.77 25.13
N ARG A 300 -5.48 7.80 24.61
CA ARG A 300 -6.68 8.14 25.39
C ARG A 300 -7.13 7.03 26.33
N ASP A 301 -6.63 5.81 26.13
CA ASP A 301 -6.93 4.67 27.01
C ASP A 301 -5.96 4.59 28.20
N LEU A 302 -4.97 5.49 28.26
CA LEU A 302 -4.08 5.65 29.40
C LEU A 302 -4.80 6.34 30.58
N PRO A 303 -4.38 6.06 31.84
CA PRO A 303 -4.75 6.90 32.98
C PRO A 303 -4.39 8.39 32.76
N ASP A 304 -5.18 9.30 33.29
CA ASP A 304 -5.07 10.76 33.02
C ASP A 304 -3.67 11.34 33.24
N ASN A 305 -3.02 10.94 34.34
CA ASN A 305 -1.66 11.36 34.65
C ASN A 305 -0.66 10.89 33.59
N LEU A 306 -0.80 9.65 33.09
CA LEU A 306 0.07 9.08 32.05
C LEU A 306 -0.25 9.65 30.66
N GLN A 307 -1.52 10.01 30.38
CA GLN A 307 -1.85 10.74 29.16
C GLN A 307 -1.08 12.05 29.08
N ARG A 308 -1.09 12.86 30.14
CA ARG A 308 -0.37 14.15 30.19
C ARG A 308 1.13 13.97 30.07
N GLU A 309 1.69 12.99 30.80
CA GLU A 309 3.11 12.67 30.75
C GLU A 309 3.56 12.25 29.34
N TYR A 310 2.84 11.32 28.72
CA TYR A 310 3.18 10.81 27.40
C TYR A 310 3.00 11.85 26.29
N MET A 311 1.86 12.54 26.30
CA MET A 311 1.49 13.49 25.26
C MET A 311 2.26 14.82 25.36
N GLN A 312 2.60 15.27 26.57
CA GLN A 312 3.26 16.57 26.83
C GLN A 312 2.48 17.74 26.16
N LYS A 313 3.16 18.63 25.45
CA LYS A 313 2.52 19.77 24.74
C LYS A 313 1.44 19.30 23.75
N SER A 314 1.59 18.11 23.18
CA SER A 314 0.59 17.55 22.26
C SER A 314 -0.76 17.27 22.91
N TYR A 315 -0.84 17.13 24.24
CA TYR A 315 -2.08 16.90 24.98
C TYR A 315 -3.10 18.02 24.71
N PHE A 316 -2.63 19.25 24.67
CA PHE A 316 -3.46 20.47 24.53
C PHE A 316 -3.76 20.84 23.06
N LEU A 317 -3.16 20.17 22.10
CA LEU A 317 -3.40 20.43 20.68
C LEU A 317 -4.64 19.69 20.17
N GLY A 318 -5.34 20.23 19.20
CA GLY A 318 -6.47 19.61 18.52
C GLY A 318 -6.11 18.31 17.76
N GLY A 319 -7.12 17.58 17.28
CA GLY A 319 -6.99 16.37 16.49
C GLY A 319 -7.00 15.07 17.33
N GLY A 320 -7.34 13.97 16.70
CA GLY A 320 -7.52 12.65 17.37
C GLY A 320 -6.23 11.97 17.81
N LYS A 321 -5.11 12.24 17.12
CA LYS A 321 -3.76 11.69 17.41
C LYS A 321 -3.76 10.16 17.63
N THR A 322 -4.59 9.45 16.87
CA THR A 322 -4.88 8.02 17.03
C THR A 322 -3.68 7.09 16.81
N GLY A 323 -2.57 7.63 16.28
CA GLY A 323 -1.32 6.90 16.12
C GLY A 323 -0.36 6.99 17.31
N MET A 324 -0.66 7.82 18.33
CA MET A 324 0.19 8.00 19.51
C MET A 324 -0.15 6.98 20.57
N ALA A 325 0.87 6.39 21.22
CA ALA A 325 0.75 5.25 22.14
C ALA A 325 -0.14 4.12 21.57
N ARG A 326 0.00 3.84 20.27
CA ARG A 326 -0.90 2.91 19.59
C ARG A 326 -0.44 1.46 19.74
N ARG A 327 -1.22 0.66 20.48
CA ARG A 327 -1.12 -0.80 20.48
C ARG A 327 -2.04 -1.37 19.41
N LEU A 328 -1.50 -2.28 18.60
CA LEU A 328 -2.28 -2.95 17.54
C LEU A 328 -3.24 -4.00 18.15
N SER A 329 -4.12 -4.54 17.33
CA SER A 329 -5.08 -5.58 17.72
C SER A 329 -4.94 -6.79 16.81
N TRP A 330 -5.06 -8.01 17.38
CA TRP A 330 -5.12 -9.24 16.61
C TRP A 330 -6.30 -9.29 15.63
N ASP A 331 -7.40 -8.61 15.98
CA ASP A 331 -8.69 -8.68 15.32
C ASP A 331 -8.94 -7.50 14.35
N GLU A 332 -7.91 -6.70 14.09
CA GLU A 332 -7.96 -5.61 13.11
C GLU A 332 -6.74 -5.66 12.18
N PRO A 333 -6.86 -5.12 10.94
CA PRO A 333 -5.67 -4.84 10.12
C PRO A 333 -4.76 -3.83 10.82
N SER A 334 -3.44 -3.93 10.60
CA SER A 334 -2.50 -2.90 11.03
C SER A 334 -2.88 -1.54 10.45
N LEU A 335 -2.58 -0.49 11.16
CA LEU A 335 -2.54 0.86 10.57
C LEU A 335 -1.38 0.93 9.57
N THR A 336 -1.41 1.94 8.69
CA THR A 336 -0.33 2.18 7.73
C THR A 336 1.03 2.17 8.41
N LEU A 337 1.94 1.31 7.95
CA LEU A 337 3.32 1.28 8.40
C LEU A 337 4.09 2.49 7.88
N THR A 338 4.95 3.02 8.71
CA THR A 338 5.87 4.14 8.42
C THR A 338 7.31 3.67 8.48
N CYS A 339 8.28 4.57 8.36
CA CYS A 339 9.70 4.22 8.35
C CYS A 339 10.26 3.77 9.72
N SER A 340 9.44 3.78 10.79
CA SER A 340 9.84 3.29 12.13
C SER A 340 8.61 2.94 12.96
N PRO A 341 8.56 1.75 13.60
CA PRO A 341 7.44 1.35 14.48
C PRO A 341 7.42 2.08 15.83
N ALA A 342 8.55 2.67 16.25
CA ALA A 342 8.71 3.34 17.55
C ALA A 342 8.52 4.86 17.49
N GLN A 343 8.18 5.41 16.33
CA GLN A 343 7.95 6.85 16.16
C GLN A 343 6.69 7.29 16.92
N LYS A 344 6.82 8.29 17.79
CA LYS A 344 5.75 8.72 18.72
C LYS A 344 4.40 9.00 18.05
N GLN A 345 4.39 9.61 16.87
CA GLN A 345 3.17 9.99 16.15
C GLN A 345 2.51 8.83 15.40
N THR A 346 3.27 7.80 15.07
CA THR A 346 2.84 6.67 14.25
C THR A 346 3.30 5.34 14.86
N GLU A 347 3.10 5.20 16.15
CA GLU A 347 3.54 4.05 16.94
C GLU A 347 2.84 2.76 16.51
N ARG A 348 3.58 1.65 16.53
CA ARG A 348 3.09 0.31 16.18
C ARG A 348 3.59 -0.67 17.23
N CYS A 349 2.94 -0.62 18.42
CA CYS A 349 3.18 -1.56 19.50
C CYS A 349 2.54 -2.92 19.16
N HIS A 350 3.25 -4.01 19.47
CA HIS A 350 2.74 -5.37 19.29
C HIS A 350 1.43 -5.57 20.06
N PRO A 351 0.48 -6.39 19.58
CA PRO A 351 -0.83 -6.58 20.24
C PRO A 351 -0.75 -7.01 21.72
N GLU A 352 0.15 -7.90 22.05
CA GLU A 352 0.29 -8.47 23.43
C GLU A 352 1.52 -7.93 24.15
N GLU A 353 2.65 -7.91 23.48
CA GLU A 353 3.93 -7.51 24.08
C GLU A 353 4.12 -5.99 24.03
N THR A 354 4.67 -5.41 25.10
CA THR A 354 4.93 -3.98 25.13
C THR A 354 6.27 -3.66 24.46
N ARG A 355 6.30 -3.83 23.17
CA ARG A 355 7.45 -3.53 22.30
C ARG A 355 6.99 -3.04 20.91
N PRO A 356 7.84 -2.36 20.16
CA PRO A 356 7.61 -2.14 18.73
C PRO A 356 7.54 -3.47 17.98
N LEU A 357 6.92 -3.47 16.80
CA LEU A 357 6.99 -4.61 15.91
C LEU A 357 8.44 -4.85 15.45
N THR A 358 8.84 -6.11 15.31
CA THR A 358 10.14 -6.50 14.76
C THR A 358 10.21 -6.28 13.25
N VAL A 359 11.41 -6.39 12.66
CA VAL A 359 11.60 -6.22 11.21
C VAL A 359 10.77 -7.25 10.42
N ARG A 360 10.75 -8.53 10.87
CA ARG A 360 9.98 -9.57 10.17
C ARG A 360 8.47 -9.40 10.30
N GLU A 361 7.99 -8.99 11.48
CA GLU A 361 6.57 -8.63 11.68
C GLU A 361 6.17 -7.49 10.75
N TYR A 362 7.02 -6.47 10.62
CA TYR A 362 6.81 -5.34 9.71
C TYR A 362 6.75 -5.80 8.25
N ALA A 363 7.68 -6.67 7.83
CA ALA A 363 7.73 -7.22 6.49
C ALA A 363 6.49 -8.05 6.14
N ARG A 364 6.03 -8.91 7.06
CA ARG A 364 4.84 -9.73 6.87
C ARG A 364 3.55 -8.90 6.75
N ILE A 365 3.45 -7.77 7.46
CA ILE A 365 2.31 -6.85 7.31
C ILE A 365 2.29 -6.22 5.90
N GLN A 366 3.45 -6.02 5.29
CA GLN A 366 3.59 -5.61 3.88
C GLN A 366 3.55 -6.78 2.88
N THR A 367 3.29 -7.98 3.40
CA THR A 367 3.19 -9.23 2.64
C THR A 367 4.45 -9.64 1.88
N PHE A 368 5.64 -9.24 2.38
CA PHE A 368 6.90 -9.79 1.91
C PHE A 368 7.02 -11.27 2.32
N PRO A 369 7.63 -12.13 1.47
CA PRO A 369 7.92 -13.51 1.85
C PRO A 369 8.97 -13.55 2.97
N ASP A 370 8.91 -14.58 3.82
CA ASP A 370 9.88 -14.74 4.91
C ASP A 370 11.32 -14.92 4.43
N SER A 371 11.49 -15.47 3.25
CA SER A 371 12.80 -15.61 2.61
C SER A 371 13.40 -14.29 2.12
N TRP A 372 12.63 -13.18 2.13
CA TRP A 372 13.15 -11.90 1.67
C TRP A 372 14.02 -11.24 2.74
N GLU A 373 15.31 -11.13 2.49
CA GLU A 373 16.29 -10.53 3.37
C GLU A 373 16.45 -9.04 3.08
N PHE A 374 16.30 -8.19 4.11
CA PHE A 374 16.58 -6.75 3.99
C PHE A 374 18.01 -6.45 4.40
N LYS A 375 18.71 -5.60 3.65
CA LYS A 375 20.07 -5.16 3.91
C LYS A 375 20.12 -3.78 4.59
N GLY A 376 21.27 -3.47 5.21
CA GLY A 376 21.47 -2.25 5.95
C GLY A 376 21.16 -2.38 7.45
N SER A 377 21.30 -1.27 8.17
CA SER A 377 20.96 -1.19 9.61
C SER A 377 19.47 -1.43 9.82
N GLN A 378 19.09 -1.78 11.05
CA GLN A 378 17.68 -1.99 11.42
C GLN A 378 16.79 -0.80 11.01
N LEU A 379 17.25 0.43 11.16
CA LEU A 379 16.52 1.63 10.73
C LEU A 379 16.31 1.65 9.21
N GLN A 380 17.33 1.27 8.44
CA GLN A 380 17.24 1.18 6.98
C GLN A 380 16.26 0.08 6.56
N GLN A 381 16.24 -1.05 7.26
CA GLN A 381 15.29 -2.12 6.98
C GLN A 381 13.84 -1.67 7.22
N TYR A 382 13.53 -1.00 8.34
CA TYR A 382 12.20 -0.43 8.57
C TYR A 382 11.81 0.63 7.53
N LYS A 383 12.76 1.49 7.11
CA LYS A 383 12.53 2.49 6.06
C LYS A 383 12.16 1.81 4.73
N GLN A 384 12.89 0.79 4.33
CA GLN A 384 12.63 0.02 3.11
C GLN A 384 11.23 -0.60 3.14
N ILE A 385 10.87 -1.27 4.24
CA ILE A 385 9.57 -1.92 4.40
C ILE A 385 8.43 -0.89 4.45
N GLY A 386 8.60 0.19 5.22
CA GLY A 386 7.58 1.23 5.39
C GLY A 386 7.24 1.97 4.10
N ASN A 387 8.24 2.18 3.23
CA ASN A 387 8.05 2.84 1.93
C ASN A 387 7.46 1.91 0.87
N ALA A 388 7.59 0.60 1.00
CA ALA A 388 7.20 -0.35 -0.03
C ALA A 388 5.69 -0.32 -0.35
N VAL A 389 5.36 -0.65 -1.58
CA VAL A 389 4.02 -1.11 -1.96
C VAL A 389 3.86 -2.53 -1.43
N PRO A 390 2.72 -2.88 -0.76
CA PRO A 390 2.49 -4.25 -0.33
C PRO A 390 2.54 -5.24 -1.49
N VAL A 391 3.26 -6.35 -1.30
CA VAL A 391 3.51 -7.31 -2.39
C VAL A 391 2.20 -7.87 -2.97
N ASN A 392 1.23 -8.24 -2.12
CA ASN A 392 -0.04 -8.80 -2.58
C ASN A 392 -0.92 -7.76 -3.31
N LEU A 393 -0.84 -6.47 -2.94
CA LEU A 393 -1.50 -5.40 -3.71
C LEU A 393 -0.86 -5.27 -5.09
N ALA A 394 0.46 -5.26 -5.15
CA ALA A 394 1.21 -5.20 -6.41
C ALA A 394 0.92 -6.40 -7.32
N GLU A 395 0.82 -7.61 -6.75
CA GLU A 395 0.45 -8.83 -7.49
C GLU A 395 -0.97 -8.73 -8.07
N ALA A 396 -1.95 -8.23 -7.30
CA ALA A 396 -3.31 -8.05 -7.81
C ALA A 396 -3.36 -7.06 -8.98
N ILE A 397 -2.63 -5.94 -8.88
CA ILE A 397 -2.49 -4.98 -9.98
C ILE A 397 -1.79 -5.65 -11.18
N GLY A 398 -0.72 -6.39 -10.94
CA GLY A 398 0.02 -7.11 -11.96
C GLY A 398 -0.85 -8.07 -12.78
N ARG A 399 -1.75 -8.83 -12.14
CA ARG A 399 -2.70 -9.71 -12.85
C ARG A 399 -3.65 -8.92 -13.78
N SER A 400 -4.14 -7.76 -13.32
CA SER A 400 -4.94 -6.87 -14.18
C SER A 400 -4.17 -6.37 -15.40
N LEU A 401 -2.89 -6.07 -15.22
CA LEU A 401 -2.00 -5.62 -16.30
C LEU A 401 -1.64 -6.77 -17.27
N ILE A 402 -1.43 -8.00 -16.76
CA ILE A 402 -1.25 -9.20 -17.60
C ILE A 402 -2.49 -9.43 -18.46
N ARG A 403 -3.70 -9.35 -17.86
CA ARG A 403 -4.95 -9.47 -18.62
C ARG A 403 -5.03 -8.42 -19.73
N LEU A 404 -4.75 -7.16 -19.42
CA LEU A 404 -4.73 -6.09 -20.41
C LEU A 404 -3.76 -6.37 -21.54
N LEU A 405 -2.52 -6.79 -21.23
CA LEU A 405 -1.51 -7.07 -22.24
C LEU A 405 -1.88 -8.29 -23.10
N ASN A 406 -2.50 -9.31 -22.51
CA ASN A 406 -3.02 -10.46 -23.27
C ASN A 406 -4.10 -10.05 -24.27
N ASP A 407 -4.97 -9.08 -23.90
CA ASP A 407 -6.02 -8.57 -24.78
C ASP A 407 -5.47 -7.71 -25.93
N LEU A 408 -4.22 -7.23 -25.84
CA LEU A 408 -3.53 -6.41 -26.84
C LEU A 408 -2.69 -7.23 -27.85
N GLU A 409 -2.45 -8.51 -27.59
CA GLU A 409 -1.72 -9.41 -28.49
C GLU A 409 -2.64 -10.02 -29.53
#